data_24460fc88de44c343e7acfe2c47a9971
#
_entry.id   24460fc88de44c343e7acfe2c47a9971
#
_cell.length_a   1.000
_cell.length_b   1.000
_cell.length_c   1.000
_cell.angle_alpha   90.00
_cell.angle_beta   90.00
_cell.angle_gamma   90.00
#
_symmetry.space_group_name_H-M   'P 1'
#
loop_
_entity.id
_entity.type
_entity.pdbx_description
1 polymer ?
#
loop_
_entity_poly.entity_id
_entity_poly.type
_entity_poly.pdbx_seq_one_letter_code
_entity_poly.pdbx_strand_id
1 'polypeptide(L)'
;MTVLKRGSTGEAVRRVQEILGLDVDGIYGASTEAAVMAHQDDENLVADGVAGPDTLATLGLWNHIVLQEGSRGLTVKKLQAALGLPEDGVFSASTRRAVVAFQREMEIPDDGVVGPATLHHLNLFT
;
A
#
# COMPACT_ATOMS: atom_id res chain seq x y z
N MET A 1 -4.20 -8.26 5.36
CA MET A 1 -3.36 -7.11 5.68
C MET A 1 -2.13 -7.11 4.80
N THR A 2 -1.85 -5.99 4.16
CA THR A 2 -0.86 -5.93 3.10
C THR A 2 0.43 -5.31 3.58
N VAL A 3 1.07 -5.96 4.52
CA VAL A 3 2.39 -5.59 4.99
C VAL A 3 3.28 -6.80 4.82
N LEU A 4 4.35 -6.63 4.06
CA LEU A 4 5.32 -7.70 3.84
C LEU A 4 6.54 -7.42 4.69
N LYS A 5 6.94 -8.42 5.43
CA LYS A 5 8.08 -8.33 6.35
C LYS A 5 8.75 -9.69 6.45
N ARG A 6 9.84 -9.76 7.19
CA ARG A 6 10.54 -11.02 7.39
C ARG A 6 9.57 -12.11 7.86
N GLY A 7 9.57 -13.24 7.18
CA GLY A 7 8.65 -14.34 7.42
C GLY A 7 7.45 -14.40 6.50
N SER A 8 7.15 -13.32 5.78
CA SER A 8 6.07 -13.32 4.79
C SER A 8 6.42 -14.24 3.63
N THR A 9 5.41 -14.86 3.02
CA THR A 9 5.58 -15.75 1.88
C THR A 9 4.48 -15.48 0.85
N GLY A 10 4.69 -15.92 -0.37
CA GLY A 10 3.67 -15.93 -1.39
C GLY A 10 3.95 -15.04 -2.59
N GLU A 11 2.89 -14.78 -3.37
CA GLU A 11 2.98 -14.06 -4.65
C GLU A 11 3.46 -12.63 -4.49
N ALA A 12 2.97 -11.91 -3.50
CA ALA A 12 3.39 -10.52 -3.29
C ALA A 12 4.89 -10.43 -2.99
N VAL A 13 5.41 -11.37 -2.21
CA VAL A 13 6.85 -11.43 -1.92
C VAL A 13 7.64 -11.68 -3.21
N ARG A 14 7.16 -12.59 -4.06
CA ARG A 14 7.80 -12.87 -5.35
C ARG A 14 7.88 -11.63 -6.21
N ARG A 15 6.81 -10.85 -6.25
CA ARG A 15 6.78 -9.63 -7.05
C ARG A 15 7.81 -8.61 -6.55
N VAL A 16 7.92 -8.45 -5.24
CA VAL A 16 8.94 -7.58 -4.65
C VAL A 16 10.34 -8.05 -5.07
N GLN A 17 10.58 -9.34 -4.97
CA GLN A 17 11.87 -9.92 -5.33
C GLN A 17 12.20 -9.72 -6.80
N GLU A 18 11.24 -9.93 -7.69
CA GLU A 18 11.42 -9.69 -9.13
C GLU A 18 11.82 -8.23 -9.41
N ILE A 19 11.11 -7.29 -8.82
CA ILE A 19 11.33 -5.87 -9.05
C ILE A 19 12.71 -5.44 -8.53
N LEU A 20 13.12 -5.99 -7.39
CA LEU A 20 14.40 -5.65 -6.77
C LEU A 20 15.58 -6.47 -7.33
N GLY A 21 15.33 -7.36 -8.28
CA GLY A 21 16.38 -8.15 -8.92
C GLY A 21 16.97 -9.24 -8.04
N LEU A 22 16.17 -9.77 -7.12
CA LEU A 22 16.60 -10.82 -6.19
C LEU A 22 16.21 -12.21 -6.72
N ASP A 23 16.75 -13.25 -6.08
CA ASP A 23 16.28 -14.61 -6.32
C ASP A 23 14.80 -14.69 -5.90
N VAL A 24 13.97 -15.20 -6.78
CA VAL A 24 12.51 -15.23 -6.56
C VAL A 24 12.12 -16.58 -5.96
N ASP A 25 12.17 -16.66 -4.65
CA ASP A 25 11.80 -17.88 -3.92
C ASP A 25 10.47 -17.73 -3.15
N GLY A 26 9.90 -16.52 -3.14
CA GLY A 26 8.64 -16.27 -2.45
C GLY A 26 8.75 -16.22 -0.94
N ILE A 27 9.95 -16.15 -0.41
CA ILE A 27 10.21 -16.11 1.03
C ILE A 27 10.91 -14.80 1.38
N TYR A 28 10.31 -14.02 2.25
CA TYR A 28 10.87 -12.75 2.71
C TYR A 28 11.89 -13.04 3.80
N GLY A 29 13.12 -13.20 3.39
CA GLY A 29 14.22 -13.47 4.32
C GLY A 29 15.10 -12.25 4.51
N ALA A 30 16.28 -12.46 5.08
CA ALA A 30 17.23 -11.38 5.37
C ALA A 30 17.67 -10.63 4.10
N SER A 31 17.87 -11.33 2.98
CA SER A 31 18.27 -10.71 1.72
C SER A 31 17.17 -9.80 1.18
N THR A 32 15.93 -10.24 1.24
CA THR A 32 14.78 -9.46 0.81
C THR A 32 14.62 -8.23 1.70
N GLU A 33 14.72 -8.40 3.00
CA GLU A 33 14.65 -7.29 3.95
C GLU A 33 15.71 -6.23 3.65
N ALA A 34 16.95 -6.66 3.45
CA ALA A 34 18.06 -5.73 3.16
C ALA A 34 17.82 -4.96 1.86
N ALA A 35 17.33 -5.65 0.82
CA ALA A 35 17.05 -5.01 -0.46
C ALA A 35 15.88 -4.02 -0.36
N VAL A 36 14.86 -4.34 0.43
CA VAL A 36 13.73 -3.44 0.69
C VAL A 36 14.23 -2.20 1.43
N MET A 37 15.08 -2.36 2.44
CA MET A 37 15.64 -1.22 3.17
C MET A 37 16.43 -0.29 2.25
N ALA A 38 17.24 -0.85 1.35
CA ALA A 38 17.99 -0.05 0.40
C ALA A 38 17.07 0.73 -0.53
N HIS A 39 16.00 0.07 -1.01
CA HIS A 39 15.01 0.72 -1.86
C HIS A 39 14.29 1.85 -1.11
N GLN A 40 13.92 1.61 0.13
CA GLN A 40 13.26 2.62 0.96
C GLN A 40 14.15 3.84 1.15
N ASP A 41 15.43 3.61 1.40
CA ASP A 41 16.40 4.69 1.55
C ASP A 41 16.52 5.52 0.26
N ASP A 42 16.58 4.85 -0.90
CA ASP A 42 16.63 5.51 -2.21
C ASP A 42 15.39 6.35 -2.47
N GLU A 43 14.23 5.92 -1.97
CA GLU A 43 12.95 6.61 -2.19
C GLU A 43 12.61 7.59 -1.06
N ASN A 44 13.54 7.84 -0.15
CA ASN A 44 13.34 8.72 1.00
C ASN A 44 12.19 8.28 1.91
N LEU A 45 12.00 6.98 2.03
CA LEU A 45 11.04 6.39 2.95
C LEU A 45 11.77 5.96 4.22
N VAL A 46 11.00 5.66 5.27
CA VAL A 46 11.59 5.07 6.48
C VAL A 46 12.12 3.69 6.12
N ALA A 47 13.44 3.49 6.30
CA ALA A 47 14.10 2.23 5.93
C ALA A 47 13.96 1.22 7.07
N ASP A 48 12.76 0.70 7.26
CA ASP A 48 12.45 -0.28 8.32
C ASP A 48 12.47 -1.72 7.83
N GLY A 49 12.63 -1.93 6.53
CA GLY A 49 12.63 -3.28 5.95
C GLY A 49 11.26 -3.92 5.85
N VAL A 50 10.20 -3.16 6.14
CA VAL A 50 8.82 -3.63 6.06
C VAL A 50 8.15 -2.98 4.86
N ALA A 51 7.66 -3.81 3.93
CA ALA A 51 7.01 -3.30 2.73
C ALA A 51 5.53 -3.06 2.99
N GLY A 52 5.22 -1.88 3.49
CA GLY A 52 3.84 -1.41 3.68
C GLY A 52 3.33 -0.66 2.45
N PRO A 53 2.17 0.02 2.56
CA PRO A 53 1.55 0.69 1.41
C PRO A 53 2.47 1.66 0.68
N ASP A 54 3.23 2.49 1.39
CA ASP A 54 4.10 3.46 0.76
C ASP A 54 5.23 2.80 -0.03
N THR A 55 5.83 1.76 0.54
CA THR A 55 6.88 1.00 -0.13
C THR A 55 6.31 0.26 -1.35
N LEU A 56 5.16 -0.39 -1.20
CA LEU A 56 4.50 -1.08 -2.30
C LEU A 56 4.17 -0.11 -3.43
N ALA A 57 3.76 1.11 -3.08
CA ALA A 57 3.45 2.14 -4.07
C ALA A 57 4.69 2.48 -4.91
N THR A 58 5.85 2.67 -4.28
CA THR A 58 7.08 2.99 -5.01
C THR A 58 7.59 1.83 -5.86
N LEU A 59 7.21 0.60 -5.50
CA LEU A 59 7.54 -0.58 -6.28
C LEU A 59 6.53 -0.85 -7.42
N GLY A 60 5.47 -0.05 -7.49
CA GLY A 60 4.43 -0.22 -8.51
C GLY A 60 3.49 -1.40 -8.24
N LEU A 61 3.43 -1.88 -7.02
CA LEU A 61 2.61 -3.03 -6.64
C LEU A 61 1.26 -2.60 -6.07
N TRP A 62 0.53 -1.81 -6.86
CA TRP A 62 -0.77 -1.26 -6.46
C TRP A 62 -1.80 -2.32 -6.11
N ASN A 63 -1.73 -3.48 -6.77
CA ASN A 63 -2.68 -4.58 -6.54
C ASN A 63 -2.57 -5.18 -5.14
N HIS A 64 -1.50 -4.89 -4.44
CA HIS A 64 -1.25 -5.43 -3.10
C HIS A 64 -1.44 -4.39 -2.00
N ILE A 65 -1.85 -3.18 -2.35
CA ILE A 65 -2.09 -2.12 -1.37
C ILE A 65 -3.50 -2.24 -0.81
N VAL A 66 -3.60 -2.22 0.52
CA VAL A 66 -4.88 -2.14 1.23
C VAL A 66 -4.76 -1.03 2.27
N LEU A 67 -5.68 -0.07 2.21
CA LEU A 67 -5.75 1.02 3.19
C LEU A 67 -7.05 0.89 3.95
N GLN A 68 -6.98 1.06 5.25
CA GLN A 68 -8.14 0.95 6.13
C GLN A 68 -7.92 1.80 7.36
N GLU A 69 -8.92 1.88 8.22
CA GLU A 69 -8.82 2.66 9.45
C GLU A 69 -7.57 2.23 10.22
N GLY A 70 -6.74 3.19 10.59
CA GLY A 70 -5.46 2.96 11.24
C GLY A 70 -4.25 3.02 10.30
N SER A 71 -4.46 2.94 8.99
CA SER A 71 -3.36 3.10 8.02
C SER A 71 -2.83 4.53 8.06
N ARG A 72 -1.54 4.68 7.82
CA ARG A 72 -0.86 5.99 7.84
C ARG A 72 0.17 6.06 6.72
N GLY A 73 0.46 7.27 6.29
CA GLY A 73 1.57 7.53 5.39
C GLY A 73 1.18 8.31 4.15
N LEU A 74 2.09 8.32 3.17
CA LEU A 74 1.94 9.09 1.93
C LEU A 74 0.80 8.58 1.07
N THR A 75 0.59 7.27 1.04
CA THR A 75 -0.49 6.67 0.25
C THR A 75 -1.85 7.12 0.80
N VAL A 76 -1.97 7.21 2.13
CA VAL A 76 -3.20 7.73 2.77
C VAL A 76 -3.42 9.19 2.39
N LYS A 77 -2.36 10.00 2.35
CA LYS A 77 -2.46 11.40 1.92
C LYS A 77 -3.00 11.51 0.50
N LYS A 78 -2.51 10.67 -0.40
CA LYS A 78 -2.99 10.66 -1.79
C LYS A 78 -4.46 10.28 -1.87
N LEU A 79 -4.88 9.30 -1.08
CA LEU A 79 -6.28 8.92 -0.98
C LEU A 79 -7.13 10.09 -0.52
N GLN A 80 -6.71 10.76 0.55
CA GLN A 80 -7.44 11.90 1.10
C GLN A 80 -7.57 13.04 0.09
N ALA A 81 -6.48 13.33 -0.63
CA ALA A 81 -6.51 14.34 -1.69
C ALA A 81 -7.55 14.00 -2.76
N ALA A 82 -7.60 12.74 -3.17
CA ALA A 82 -8.56 12.27 -4.18
C ALA A 82 -10.01 12.38 -3.70
N LEU A 83 -10.23 12.24 -2.39
CA LEU A 83 -11.56 12.35 -1.78
C LEU A 83 -11.92 13.77 -1.35
N GLY A 84 -11.01 14.73 -1.54
CA GLY A 84 -11.24 16.12 -1.13
C GLY A 84 -11.18 16.33 0.38
N LEU A 85 -10.43 15.50 1.08
CA LEU A 85 -10.28 15.56 2.54
C LEU A 85 -8.98 16.26 2.93
N PRO A 86 -8.87 16.73 4.19
CA PRO A 86 -7.57 17.18 4.70
C PRO A 86 -6.54 16.06 4.62
N GLU A 87 -5.36 16.38 4.12
CA GLU A 87 -4.30 15.39 3.86
C GLU A 87 -3.39 15.25 5.08
N ASP A 88 -3.94 14.72 6.18
CA ASP A 88 -3.16 14.52 7.40
C ASP A 88 -2.40 13.19 7.43
N GLY A 89 -2.63 12.33 6.43
CA GLY A 89 -1.94 11.05 6.31
C GLY A 89 -2.39 10.00 7.30
N VAL A 90 -3.49 10.23 8.02
CA VAL A 90 -4.04 9.27 8.98
C VAL A 90 -5.44 8.84 8.53
N PHE A 91 -5.60 7.55 8.29
CA PHE A 91 -6.89 6.99 7.90
C PHE A 91 -7.74 6.86 9.16
N SER A 92 -8.50 7.90 9.44
CA SER A 92 -9.35 7.98 10.61
C SER A 92 -10.79 7.57 10.29
N ALA A 93 -11.67 7.65 11.29
CA ALA A 93 -13.09 7.38 11.08
C ALA A 93 -13.71 8.32 10.03
N SER A 94 -13.23 9.57 9.95
CA SER A 94 -13.69 10.53 8.93
C SER A 94 -13.30 10.07 7.53
N THR A 95 -12.06 9.59 7.38
CA THR A 95 -11.58 9.06 6.10
C THR A 95 -12.39 7.83 5.71
N ARG A 96 -12.65 6.95 6.67
CA ARG A 96 -13.45 5.75 6.42
C ARG A 96 -14.85 6.10 5.92
N ARG A 97 -15.50 7.07 6.54
CA ARG A 97 -16.84 7.51 6.13
C ARG A 97 -16.84 8.02 4.69
N ALA A 98 -15.81 8.79 4.32
CA ALA A 98 -15.69 9.29 2.97
C ALA A 98 -15.46 8.16 1.97
N VAL A 99 -14.66 7.17 2.34
CA VAL A 99 -14.43 5.98 1.52
C VAL A 99 -15.72 5.21 1.29
N VAL A 100 -16.48 4.97 2.36
CA VAL A 100 -17.77 4.26 2.26
C VAL A 100 -18.71 5.00 1.32
N ALA A 101 -18.83 6.33 1.46
CA ALA A 101 -19.67 7.13 0.59
C ALA A 101 -19.25 7.03 -0.87
N PHE A 102 -17.95 7.09 -1.13
CA PHE A 102 -17.40 6.94 -2.48
C PHE A 102 -17.70 5.55 -3.06
N GLN A 103 -17.52 4.51 -2.26
CA GLN A 103 -17.77 3.13 -2.69
C GLN A 103 -19.24 2.93 -3.06
N ARG A 104 -20.16 3.48 -2.26
CA ARG A 104 -21.59 3.42 -2.58
C ARG A 104 -21.90 4.16 -3.87
N GLU A 105 -21.30 5.32 -4.07
CA GLU A 105 -21.50 6.11 -5.28
C GLU A 105 -21.01 5.37 -6.52
N MET A 106 -19.92 4.61 -6.40
CA MET A 106 -19.35 3.83 -7.50
C MET A 106 -19.95 2.43 -7.62
N GLU A 107 -20.89 2.10 -6.75
CA GLU A 107 -21.57 0.79 -6.76
C GLU A 107 -20.60 -0.38 -6.57
N ILE A 108 -19.58 -0.18 -5.75
CA ILE A 108 -18.65 -1.24 -5.34
C ILE A 108 -18.88 -1.54 -3.86
N PRO A 109 -18.40 -2.70 -3.35
CA PRO A 109 -18.61 -3.03 -1.93
C PRO A 109 -18.18 -1.90 -1.01
N ASP A 110 -19.06 -1.47 -0.11
CA ASP A 110 -18.85 -0.33 0.77
C ASP A 110 -18.35 -0.76 2.15
N ASP A 111 -17.27 -1.47 2.15
CA ASP A 111 -16.65 -2.01 3.36
C ASP A 111 -15.72 -1.03 4.09
N GLY A 112 -15.48 0.14 3.52
CA GLY A 112 -14.57 1.13 4.11
C GLY A 112 -13.10 0.77 3.98
N VAL A 113 -12.79 -0.28 3.21
CA VAL A 113 -11.42 -0.73 2.97
C VAL A 113 -11.05 -0.39 1.54
N VAL A 114 -9.91 0.27 1.35
CA VAL A 114 -9.45 0.69 0.03
C VAL A 114 -8.54 -0.39 -0.52
N GLY A 115 -9.07 -1.18 -1.42
CA GLY A 115 -8.30 -2.18 -2.16
C GLY A 115 -8.14 -1.78 -3.62
N PRO A 116 -7.69 -2.71 -4.49
CA PRO A 116 -7.45 -2.40 -5.90
C PRO A 116 -8.63 -1.80 -6.64
N ALA A 117 -9.85 -2.30 -6.40
CA ALA A 117 -11.05 -1.79 -7.08
C ALA A 117 -11.31 -0.34 -6.72
N THR A 118 -11.22 0.01 -5.43
CA THR A 118 -11.43 1.39 -4.98
C THR A 118 -10.33 2.30 -5.52
N LEU A 119 -9.07 1.87 -5.49
CA LEU A 119 -7.95 2.64 -6.04
C LEU A 119 -8.14 2.90 -7.52
N HIS A 120 -8.60 1.90 -8.25
CA HIS A 120 -8.85 2.02 -9.69
C HIS A 120 -9.93 3.08 -9.96
N HIS A 121 -11.04 3.04 -9.23
CA HIS A 121 -12.13 4.00 -9.40
C HIS A 121 -11.72 5.42 -9.02
N LEU A 122 -10.76 5.58 -8.12
CA LEU A 122 -10.21 6.89 -7.74
C LEU A 122 -9.17 7.41 -8.74
N ASN A 123 -8.82 6.61 -9.74
CA ASN A 123 -7.73 6.89 -10.69
C ASN A 123 -6.40 7.12 -9.99
N LEU A 124 -6.23 6.48 -8.85
CA LEU A 124 -4.94 6.46 -8.17
C LEU A 124 -4.15 5.30 -8.73
N PHE A 125 -2.95 5.55 -9.15
CA PHE A 125 -2.02 4.48 -9.55
C PHE A 125 -2.45 3.70 -10.80
N THR A 126 -3.08 4.34 -11.74
CA THR A 126 -3.45 3.69 -13.01
C THR A 126 -2.58 4.15 -14.15
#